data_9ed12eda9d59f8a20713f78f70387554
#
_entry.id   9ed12eda9d59f8a20713f78f70387554
#
_cell.length_a   1.000
_cell.length_b   1.000
_cell.length_c   1.000
_cell.angle_alpha   90.00
_cell.angle_beta   90.00
_cell.angle_gamma   90.00
#
_symmetry.space_group_name_H-M   'P 1'
#
loop_
_entity.id
_entity.type
_entity.pdbx_description
1 polymer ?
#
loop_
_entity_poly.entity_id
_entity_poly.type
_entity_poly.pdbx_seq_one_letter_code
_entity_poly.pdbx_strand_id
1 'polypeptide(L)'
;MTRSTRLITILAALTAAACGGSSGGYGGISSPPPPTDPRTITASASLAFAPAALTVSAGDTVTFAFESVPHNVFFDAQTGTPANIDGSNTNSSITRVFTTPGTYRYTCHIHPFMEGTVVVR
;
A
#
# COMPACT_ATOMS: atom_id res chain seq x y z
N MET A 1 13.97 29.69 77.46
CA MET A 1 14.66 30.40 76.37
C MET A 1 14.05 30.01 75.07
N THR A 2 13.28 30.88 74.54
CA THR A 2 12.50 30.77 73.29
C THR A 2 13.37 30.94 72.09
N ARG A 3 13.35 29.99 71.19
CA ARG A 3 13.84 30.25 69.81
C ARG A 3 12.76 29.90 68.82
N SER A 4 12.29 30.98 68.24
CA SER A 4 11.32 31.06 67.19
C SER A 4 11.84 30.41 65.93
N THR A 5 11.18 29.39 65.43
CA THR A 5 11.47 28.82 64.14
C THR A 5 10.51 29.45 63.12
N ARG A 6 11.08 30.18 62.18
CA ARG A 6 10.31 30.81 61.10
C ARG A 6 10.00 29.75 60.02
N LEU A 7 8.73 29.52 59.81
CA LEU A 7 8.26 28.81 58.63
C LEU A 7 8.47 29.70 57.41
N ILE A 8 9.25 29.21 56.47
CA ILE A 8 9.36 29.81 55.13
C ILE A 8 8.36 29.06 54.25
N THR A 9 7.28 29.71 53.95
CA THR A 9 6.31 29.22 52.99
C THR A 9 6.86 29.51 51.62
N ILE A 10 7.29 28.50 50.90
CA ILE A 10 7.64 28.60 49.47
C ILE A 10 6.37 28.44 48.68
N LEU A 11 5.91 29.54 48.12
CA LEU A 11 4.79 29.57 47.18
C LEU A 11 5.29 29.11 45.86
N ALA A 12 5.06 27.86 45.49
CA ALA A 12 5.33 27.37 44.15
C ALA A 12 4.24 27.89 43.19
N ALA A 13 4.61 28.86 42.37
CA ALA A 13 3.76 29.30 41.28
C ALA A 13 3.75 28.25 40.18
N LEU A 14 2.64 27.53 40.08
CA LEU A 14 2.39 26.61 38.98
C LEU A 14 1.98 27.42 37.74
N THR A 15 2.92 27.71 36.87
CA THR A 15 2.59 28.29 35.57
C THR A 15 2.06 27.15 34.69
N ALA A 16 0.76 27.07 34.57
CA ALA A 16 0.13 26.26 33.55
C ALA A 16 0.42 26.87 32.20
N ALA A 17 1.38 26.30 31.49
CA ALA A 17 1.54 26.58 30.08
C ALA A 17 0.34 25.95 29.36
N ALA A 18 -0.66 26.76 29.05
CA ALA A 18 -1.71 26.39 28.14
C ALA A 18 -1.06 26.26 26.76
N CYS A 19 -0.76 25.05 26.37
CA CYS A 19 -0.54 24.73 24.96
C CYS A 19 -1.86 24.99 24.24
N GLY A 20 -1.98 26.18 23.68
CA GLY A 20 -3.05 26.50 22.75
C GLY A 20 -2.85 25.66 21.52
N GLY A 21 -3.49 24.48 21.49
CA GLY A 21 -3.64 23.73 20.27
C GLY A 21 -4.48 24.58 19.31
N SER A 22 -3.85 25.23 18.35
CA SER A 22 -4.57 25.75 17.22
C SER A 22 -5.03 24.57 16.39
N SER A 23 -6.22 24.11 16.65
CA SER A 23 -6.94 23.24 15.76
C SER A 23 -7.32 24.01 14.51
N GLY A 24 -6.39 24.15 13.60
CA GLY A 24 -6.69 24.56 12.24
C GLY A 24 -7.45 23.41 11.59
N GLY A 25 -8.73 23.33 11.86
CA GLY A 25 -9.61 22.39 11.19
C GLY A 25 -9.82 22.83 9.77
N TYR A 26 -9.03 22.32 8.86
CA TYR A 26 -9.30 22.44 7.45
C TYR A 26 -9.79 21.09 7.00
N GLY A 27 -11.08 21.05 6.64
CA GLY A 27 -11.67 19.93 5.95
C GLY A 27 -10.89 19.70 4.66
N GLY A 28 -10.18 18.62 4.61
CA GLY A 28 -9.27 18.22 3.56
C GLY A 28 -8.36 17.17 4.14
N ILE A 29 -8.91 16.33 5.02
CA ILE A 29 -8.24 15.10 5.41
C ILE A 29 -8.43 14.17 4.23
N SER A 30 -7.61 14.36 3.23
CA SER A 30 -7.21 13.27 2.38
C SER A 30 -6.50 12.30 3.31
N SER A 31 -7.19 11.27 3.78
CA SER A 31 -6.50 10.14 4.39
C SER A 31 -5.41 9.75 3.41
N PRO A 32 -4.15 9.62 3.85
CA PRO A 32 -3.14 9.06 2.95
C PRO A 32 -3.72 7.75 2.43
N PRO A 33 -3.61 7.44 1.13
CA PRO A 33 -4.05 6.17 0.60
C PRO A 33 -3.45 5.08 1.49
N PRO A 34 -4.20 4.03 1.82
CA PRO A 34 -3.67 2.93 2.60
C PRO A 34 -2.35 2.52 1.97
N PRO A 35 -1.31 2.21 2.76
CA PRO A 35 -0.03 1.79 2.21
C PRO A 35 -0.32 0.64 1.26
N THR A 36 -0.08 0.87 -0.02
CA THR A 36 -0.22 -0.16 -1.04
C THR A 36 0.83 -1.20 -0.69
N ASP A 37 0.42 -2.42 -0.44
CA ASP A 37 1.36 -3.53 -0.25
C ASP A 37 2.35 -3.46 -1.42
N PRO A 38 3.67 -3.41 -1.15
CA PRO A 38 4.68 -3.30 -2.21
C PRO A 38 4.62 -4.46 -3.21
N ARG A 39 3.83 -5.49 -2.93
CA ARG A 39 3.58 -6.64 -3.80
C ARG A 39 2.19 -6.62 -4.46
N THR A 40 1.59 -5.46 -4.59
CA THR A 40 0.31 -5.30 -5.29
C THR A 40 0.51 -4.64 -6.65
N ILE A 41 -0.13 -5.22 -7.65
CA ILE A 41 -0.27 -4.66 -9.00
C ILE A 41 -1.74 -4.32 -9.20
N THR A 42 -2.02 -3.06 -9.47
CA THR A 42 -3.38 -2.60 -9.75
C THR A 42 -3.67 -2.63 -11.25
N ALA A 43 -4.70 -3.34 -11.65
CA ALA A 43 -5.29 -3.24 -12.97
C ALA A 43 -6.30 -2.08 -12.95
N SER A 44 -5.84 -0.92 -13.43
CA SER A 44 -6.53 0.35 -13.21
C SER A 44 -7.63 0.63 -14.24
N ALA A 45 -8.58 1.47 -13.85
CA ALA A 45 -9.62 1.97 -14.76
C ALA A 45 -9.05 2.80 -15.93
N SER A 46 -7.79 3.23 -15.85
CA SER A 46 -7.07 3.89 -16.93
C SER A 46 -6.43 2.93 -17.94
N LEU A 47 -6.77 1.64 -17.89
CA LEU A 47 -6.30 0.58 -18.78
C LEU A 47 -4.78 0.35 -18.71
N ALA A 48 -4.23 0.35 -17.52
CA ALA A 48 -2.82 0.10 -17.25
C ALA A 48 -2.62 -0.78 -16.01
N PHE A 49 -1.56 -1.55 -15.98
CA PHE A 49 -1.06 -2.19 -14.77
C PHE A 49 -0.11 -1.24 -14.04
N ALA A 50 -0.32 -1.04 -12.76
CA ALA A 50 0.49 -0.15 -11.93
C ALA A 50 0.94 -0.85 -10.62
N PRO A 51 2.25 -0.99 -10.37
CA PRO A 51 3.36 -0.66 -11.26
C PRO A 51 3.39 -1.57 -12.50
N ALA A 52 3.89 -1.06 -13.62
CA ALA A 52 4.05 -1.85 -14.85
C ALA A 52 5.15 -2.92 -14.72
N ALA A 53 6.09 -2.73 -13.81
CA ALA A 53 7.13 -3.70 -13.46
C ALA A 53 7.22 -3.81 -11.93
N LEU A 54 7.17 -5.03 -11.43
CA LEU A 54 7.28 -5.33 -10.00
C LEU A 54 8.40 -6.35 -9.79
N THR A 55 9.29 -6.07 -8.83
CA THR A 55 10.32 -7.03 -8.41
C THR A 55 9.97 -7.64 -7.06
N VAL A 56 10.01 -8.95 -6.98
CA VAL A 56 9.72 -9.72 -5.76
C VAL A 56 10.77 -10.83 -5.57
N SER A 57 10.74 -11.50 -4.42
CA SER A 57 11.57 -12.67 -4.13
C SER A 57 10.85 -13.96 -4.47
N ALA A 58 11.61 -15.01 -4.76
CA ALA A 58 11.04 -16.34 -4.95
C ALA A 58 10.28 -16.78 -3.69
N GLY A 59 9.05 -17.26 -3.88
CA GLY A 59 8.12 -17.61 -2.82
C GLY A 59 7.15 -16.49 -2.43
N ASP A 60 7.34 -15.28 -2.92
CA ASP A 60 6.43 -14.17 -2.63
C ASP A 60 5.06 -14.34 -3.31
N THR A 61 4.06 -13.80 -2.63
CA THR A 61 2.71 -13.68 -3.15
C THR A 61 2.49 -12.28 -3.71
N VAL A 62 2.08 -12.19 -4.97
CA VAL A 62 1.70 -10.95 -5.64
C VAL A 62 0.18 -10.85 -5.70
N THR A 63 -0.36 -9.70 -5.32
CA THR A 63 -1.78 -9.39 -5.40
C THR A 63 -2.07 -8.61 -6.67
N PHE A 64 -2.98 -9.08 -7.49
CA PHE A 64 -3.56 -8.34 -8.61
C PHE A 64 -4.88 -7.75 -8.16
N ALA A 65 -4.92 -6.43 -7.99
CA ALA A 65 -6.10 -5.68 -7.59
C ALA A 65 -6.79 -5.10 -8.83
N PHE A 66 -8.04 -5.47 -9.04
CA PHE A 66 -8.85 -5.04 -10.19
C PHE A 66 -9.79 -3.92 -9.77
N GLU A 67 -9.71 -2.79 -10.44
CA GLU A 67 -10.62 -1.65 -10.24
C GLU A 67 -11.98 -1.89 -10.94
N SER A 68 -12.71 -0.82 -11.21
CA SER A 68 -14.09 -0.89 -11.72
C SER A 68 -14.22 -1.33 -13.18
N VAL A 69 -13.13 -1.29 -13.95
CA VAL A 69 -13.10 -1.75 -15.34
C VAL A 69 -12.69 -3.21 -15.40
N PRO A 70 -13.33 -4.05 -16.23
CA PRO A 70 -12.99 -5.47 -16.36
C PRO A 70 -11.57 -5.71 -16.88
N HIS A 71 -10.82 -6.58 -16.22
CA HIS A 71 -9.48 -6.99 -16.65
C HIS A 71 -9.25 -8.48 -16.42
N ASN A 72 -8.22 -9.00 -17.07
CA ASN A 72 -7.67 -10.33 -16.83
C ASN A 72 -6.14 -10.28 -16.90
N VAL A 73 -5.47 -11.38 -16.54
CA VAL A 73 -4.02 -11.48 -16.56
C VAL A 73 -3.62 -12.81 -17.21
N PHE A 74 -2.97 -12.73 -18.36
CA PHE A 74 -2.43 -13.88 -19.06
C PHE A 74 -0.92 -13.78 -19.11
N PHE A 75 -0.26 -14.73 -18.47
CA PHE A 75 1.19 -14.82 -18.43
C PHE A 75 1.75 -15.48 -19.68
N ASP A 76 2.90 -14.99 -20.16
CA ASP A 76 3.67 -15.70 -21.17
C ASP A 76 4.14 -17.04 -20.60
N ALA A 77 4.00 -18.09 -21.42
CA ALA A 77 4.31 -19.45 -20.98
C ALA A 77 5.83 -19.64 -20.82
N GLN A 78 6.24 -19.99 -19.61
CA GLN A 78 7.61 -20.40 -19.28
C GLN A 78 7.61 -21.27 -18.01
N THR A 79 8.76 -21.87 -17.71
CA THR A 79 8.90 -22.66 -16.47
C THR A 79 8.64 -21.79 -15.24
N GLY A 80 7.78 -22.27 -14.35
CA GLY A 80 7.43 -21.58 -13.10
C GLY A 80 6.35 -20.49 -13.25
N THR A 81 5.76 -20.35 -14.43
CA THR A 81 4.63 -19.43 -14.64
C THR A 81 3.43 -19.84 -13.78
N PRO A 82 2.87 -18.92 -12.98
CA PRO A 82 1.64 -19.20 -12.24
C PRO A 82 0.44 -19.28 -13.19
N ALA A 83 -0.69 -19.80 -12.68
CA ALA A 83 -1.92 -19.85 -13.47
C ALA A 83 -2.39 -18.45 -13.88
N ASN A 84 -2.95 -18.33 -15.08
CA ASN A 84 -3.59 -17.11 -15.54
C ASN A 84 -4.74 -16.68 -14.61
N ILE A 85 -5.13 -15.43 -14.69
CA ILE A 85 -6.34 -14.90 -14.08
C ILE A 85 -7.34 -14.65 -15.20
N ASP A 86 -8.14 -15.67 -15.46
CA ASP A 86 -9.12 -15.65 -16.55
C ASP A 86 -10.36 -14.81 -16.21
N GLY A 87 -11.22 -14.67 -17.18
CA GLY A 87 -12.53 -14.03 -17.04
C GLY A 87 -12.48 -12.52 -17.09
N SER A 88 -13.46 -11.91 -16.45
CA SER A 88 -13.69 -10.47 -16.42
C SER A 88 -13.73 -10.04 -14.95
N ASN A 89 -12.62 -9.58 -14.43
CA ASN A 89 -12.46 -9.27 -13.00
C ASN A 89 -12.61 -7.78 -12.76
N THR A 90 -13.48 -7.41 -11.82
CA THR A 90 -13.73 -6.03 -11.39
C THR A 90 -13.86 -5.97 -9.88
N ASN A 91 -13.45 -4.85 -9.27
CA ASN A 91 -13.62 -4.58 -7.84
C ASN A 91 -13.23 -5.77 -6.94
N SER A 92 -12.14 -6.43 -7.27
CA SER A 92 -11.68 -7.68 -6.63
C SER A 92 -10.16 -7.76 -6.59
N SER A 93 -9.65 -8.68 -5.79
CA SER A 93 -8.22 -8.96 -5.72
C SER A 93 -7.97 -10.46 -5.81
N ILE A 94 -7.00 -10.85 -6.63
CA ILE A 94 -6.60 -12.23 -6.84
C ILE A 94 -5.10 -12.34 -6.68
N THR A 95 -4.64 -13.35 -5.95
CA THR A 95 -3.22 -13.54 -5.67
C THR A 95 -2.59 -14.62 -6.55
N ARG A 96 -1.27 -14.48 -6.77
CA ARG A 96 -0.42 -15.48 -7.41
C ARG A 96 0.89 -15.61 -6.65
N VAL A 97 1.35 -16.83 -6.47
CA VAL A 97 2.66 -17.11 -5.83
C VAL A 97 3.68 -17.35 -6.93
N PHE A 98 4.83 -16.68 -6.82
CA PHE A 98 5.95 -16.83 -7.74
C PHE A 98 7.09 -17.56 -7.06
N THR A 99 7.25 -18.83 -7.33
CA THR A 99 8.21 -19.72 -6.64
C THR A 99 9.56 -19.83 -7.35
N THR A 100 9.62 -19.52 -8.63
CA THR A 100 10.81 -19.71 -9.46
C THR A 100 11.35 -18.34 -9.91
N PRO A 101 12.67 -18.09 -9.75
CA PRO A 101 13.30 -16.89 -10.29
C PRO A 101 13.11 -16.78 -11.81
N GLY A 102 12.88 -15.58 -12.29
CA GLY A 102 12.67 -15.32 -13.70
C GLY A 102 11.94 -14.00 -13.97
N THR A 103 11.73 -13.71 -15.23
CA THR A 103 10.98 -12.53 -15.68
C THR A 103 9.67 -12.98 -16.32
N TYR A 104 8.56 -12.65 -15.69
CA TYR A 104 7.22 -13.10 -16.07
C TYR A 104 6.46 -11.91 -16.69
N ARG A 105 6.34 -11.92 -18.00
CA ARG A 105 5.51 -10.95 -18.72
C ARG A 105 4.06 -11.41 -18.70
N TYR A 106 3.15 -10.45 -18.67
CA TYR A 106 1.72 -10.72 -18.73
C TYR A 106 0.99 -9.59 -19.45
N THR A 107 -0.17 -9.93 -20.00
CA THR A 107 -1.02 -9.00 -20.76
C THR A 107 -2.48 -9.15 -20.31
N CYS A 108 -3.27 -8.10 -20.52
CA CYS A 108 -4.72 -8.18 -20.47
C CYS A 108 -5.27 -8.51 -21.85
N HIS A 109 -6.07 -9.56 -21.99
CA HIS A 109 -6.67 -9.93 -23.26
C HIS A 109 -7.96 -9.15 -23.59
N ILE A 110 -8.50 -8.41 -22.62
CA ILE A 110 -9.69 -7.57 -22.80
C ILE A 110 -9.30 -6.21 -23.42
N HIS A 111 -8.13 -5.69 -23.03
CA HIS A 111 -7.66 -4.38 -23.48
C HIS A 111 -6.32 -4.50 -24.20
N PRO A 112 -6.27 -4.22 -25.52
CA PRO A 112 -5.01 -4.19 -26.28
C PRO A 112 -3.97 -3.27 -25.63
N PHE A 113 -2.69 -3.66 -25.70
CA PHE A 113 -1.53 -2.89 -25.20
C PHE A 113 -1.41 -2.77 -23.67
N MET A 114 -2.30 -3.38 -22.90
CA MET A 114 -2.19 -3.42 -21.44
C MET A 114 -1.30 -4.58 -21.02
N GLU A 115 -0.06 -4.29 -20.63
CA GLU A 115 0.95 -5.29 -20.28
C GLU A 115 1.71 -4.92 -19.01
N GLY A 116 2.34 -5.92 -18.42
CA GLY A 116 3.20 -5.74 -17.25
C GLY A 116 4.21 -6.87 -17.09
N THR A 117 5.06 -6.74 -16.07
CA THR A 117 6.14 -7.70 -15.81
C THR A 117 6.32 -7.89 -14.31
N VAL A 118 6.48 -9.13 -13.87
CA VAL A 118 6.96 -9.50 -12.54
C VAL A 118 8.37 -10.08 -12.68
N VAL A 119 9.33 -9.47 -12.00
CA VAL A 119 10.71 -9.98 -11.91
C VAL A 119 10.87 -10.67 -10.56
N VAL A 120 11.24 -11.95 -10.59
CA VAL A 120 11.44 -12.79 -9.40
C VAL A 120 12.92 -13.07 -9.24
N ARG A 121 13.45 -12.80 -8.06
CA ARG A 121 14.87 -12.98 -7.69
C ARG A 121 15.06 -13.98 -6.56
#